data_522debcdd186c3cc14feb3e5b00a5fbd
#
_entry.id   522debcdd186c3cc14feb3e5b00a5fbd
#
_cell.length_a   1.000
_cell.length_b   1.000
_cell.length_c   1.000
_cell.angle_alpha   90.00
_cell.angle_beta   90.00
_cell.angle_gamma   90.00
#
_symmetry.space_group_name_H-M   'P 1'
#
loop_
_entity.id
_entity.type
_entity.pdbx_description
1 polymer ?
#
loop_
_entity_poly.entity_id
_entity_poly.type
_entity_poly.pdbx_seq_one_letter_code
_entity_poly.pdbx_strand_id
1 'polypeptide(L)'
;MIIETDAESECDKANTGCEEADYIYKLESNIDDCTGEILGYVMDRLYNAGAREVNYMPVFMKKNRPGWLITVICKEENIKTLENIIFAETTTIGIRRQKMERTILKREISEIVTPLGNAVVKVCDSGDSKVFYPEYESAAAIAKKNNVPLKEVYDIIKREINSGGQCGKKEKD
;
A
#
# COMPACT_ATOMS: atom_id res chain seq x y z
N MET A 1 38.44 40.09 -6.87
CA MET A 1 37.36 40.48 -5.96
C MET A 1 36.09 39.90 -6.55
N ILE A 2 35.69 38.70 -6.06
CA ILE A 2 34.53 37.98 -6.53
C ILE A 2 33.47 38.16 -5.44
N ILE A 3 32.32 38.69 -5.80
CA ILE A 3 31.20 38.91 -4.90
C ILE A 3 30.29 37.70 -5.04
N GLU A 4 30.24 36.88 -4.01
CA GLU A 4 29.21 35.85 -3.84
C GLU A 4 27.91 36.54 -3.39
N THR A 5 26.85 36.34 -4.15
CA THR A 5 25.48 36.72 -3.75
C THR A 5 24.73 35.46 -3.39
N ASP A 6 24.58 35.21 -2.10
CA ASP A 6 23.65 34.24 -1.56
C ASP A 6 22.20 34.67 -1.87
N ALA A 7 21.54 33.91 -2.71
CA ALA A 7 20.11 34.01 -2.92
C ALA A 7 19.44 32.84 -2.17
N GLU A 8 19.13 33.06 -0.90
CA GLU A 8 18.19 32.22 -0.16
C GLU A 8 16.79 32.41 -0.76
N SER A 9 16.32 31.44 -1.51
CA SER A 9 14.93 31.39 -1.93
C SER A 9 14.08 30.90 -0.75
N GLU A 10 13.37 31.81 -0.12
CA GLU A 10 12.25 31.48 0.76
C GLU A 10 11.20 30.70 -0.05
N CYS A 11 11.13 29.41 0.22
CA CYS A 11 10.06 28.56 -0.29
C CYS A 11 8.85 28.73 0.64
N ASP A 12 7.80 29.34 0.12
CA ASP A 12 6.51 29.54 0.78
C ASP A 12 6.01 28.21 1.36
N LYS A 13 5.87 28.16 2.68
CA LYS A 13 5.25 27.05 3.41
C LYS A 13 3.73 27.13 3.19
N ALA A 14 3.27 26.59 2.07
CA ALA A 14 1.87 26.20 1.96
C ALA A 14 1.59 25.11 3.00
N ASN A 15 0.71 25.41 3.93
CA ASN A 15 0.29 24.53 5.03
C ASN A 15 -0.62 23.42 4.48
N THR A 16 -0.04 22.48 3.73
CA THR A 16 -0.70 21.24 3.34
C THR A 16 -0.54 20.26 4.50
N GLY A 17 -1.64 19.71 5.00
CA GLY A 17 -1.69 18.78 6.15
C GLY A 17 -0.99 17.43 5.90
N CYS A 18 0.24 17.47 5.38
CA CYS A 18 1.10 16.31 5.18
C CYS A 18 1.77 15.92 6.50
N GLU A 19 1.68 14.67 6.86
CA GLU A 19 2.50 14.09 7.94
C GLU A 19 3.99 14.12 7.54
N GLU A 20 4.88 14.04 8.55
CA GLU A 20 6.34 13.94 8.35
C GLU A 20 6.69 12.94 7.25
N ALA A 21 7.75 13.24 6.48
CA ALA A 21 8.22 12.36 5.41
C ALA A 21 8.42 10.93 5.91
N ASP A 22 7.59 10.01 5.42
CA ASP A 22 7.69 8.58 5.77
C ASP A 22 8.59 7.90 4.74
N TYR A 23 9.55 7.14 5.24
CA TYR A 23 10.48 6.40 4.40
C TYR A 23 10.06 4.95 4.28
N ILE A 24 10.16 4.44 3.06
CA ILE A 24 10.00 3.03 2.75
C ILE A 24 11.18 2.54 1.93
N TYR A 25 11.31 1.23 1.83
CA TYR A 25 12.35 0.60 1.02
C TYR A 25 11.71 -0.26 -0.05
N LYS A 26 12.28 -0.17 -1.25
CA LYS A 26 12.00 -1.05 -2.37
C LYS A 26 13.15 -2.04 -2.52
N LEU A 27 12.84 -3.34 -2.51
CA LEU A 27 13.74 -4.42 -2.82
C LEU A 27 13.34 -4.98 -4.19
N GLU A 28 14.31 -5.17 -5.06
CA GLU A 28 14.08 -5.68 -6.42
C GLU A 28 15.09 -6.75 -6.78
N SER A 29 14.61 -7.79 -7.47
CA SER A 29 15.47 -8.79 -8.10
C SER A 29 14.87 -9.31 -9.40
N ASN A 30 15.74 -9.69 -10.34
CA ASN A 30 15.35 -10.35 -11.57
C ASN A 30 15.64 -11.84 -11.47
N ILE A 31 14.67 -12.68 -11.84
CA ILE A 31 14.72 -14.14 -11.68
C ILE A 31 14.28 -14.78 -13.00
N ASP A 32 15.11 -15.60 -13.63
CA ASP A 32 14.84 -16.23 -14.94
C ASP A 32 14.67 -17.76 -14.89
N ASP A 33 14.71 -18.34 -13.70
CA ASP A 33 14.69 -19.79 -13.49
C ASP A 33 13.81 -20.25 -12.31
N CYS A 34 12.77 -19.46 -11.95
CA CYS A 34 11.85 -19.78 -10.89
C CYS A 34 10.43 -20.04 -11.43
N THR A 35 9.75 -21.06 -10.92
CA THR A 35 8.37 -21.37 -11.32
C THR A 35 7.36 -20.43 -10.69
N GLY A 36 6.18 -20.27 -11.32
CA GLY A 36 5.10 -19.45 -10.76
C GLY A 36 4.60 -19.95 -9.40
N GLU A 37 4.65 -21.27 -9.15
CA GLU A 37 4.27 -21.86 -7.86
C GLU A 37 5.20 -21.40 -6.73
N ILE A 38 6.51 -21.44 -6.98
CA ILE A 38 7.51 -20.94 -6.02
C ILE A 38 7.28 -19.45 -5.78
N LEU A 39 7.08 -18.65 -6.82
CA LEU A 39 6.83 -17.22 -6.68
C LEU A 39 5.55 -16.92 -5.88
N GLY A 40 4.47 -17.70 -6.05
CA GLY A 40 3.26 -17.59 -5.24
C GLY A 40 3.53 -17.87 -3.76
N TYR A 41 4.23 -18.95 -3.47
CA TYR A 41 4.62 -19.30 -2.10
C TYR A 41 5.51 -18.23 -1.45
N VAL A 42 6.48 -17.70 -2.19
CA VAL A 42 7.36 -16.59 -1.73
C VAL A 42 6.54 -15.35 -1.41
N MET A 43 5.56 -14.99 -2.24
CA MET A 43 4.68 -13.86 -2.00
C MET A 43 3.98 -13.96 -0.65
N ASP A 44 3.37 -15.10 -0.35
CA ASP A 44 2.68 -15.33 0.93
C ASP A 44 3.65 -15.22 2.11
N ARG A 45 4.84 -15.79 1.99
CA ARG A 45 5.87 -15.70 3.04
C ARG A 45 6.34 -14.27 3.28
N LEU A 46 6.52 -13.48 2.22
CA LEU A 46 6.93 -12.08 2.32
C LEU A 46 5.86 -11.22 2.99
N TYR A 47 4.58 -11.40 2.65
CA TYR A 47 3.49 -10.70 3.34
C TYR A 47 3.43 -11.07 4.83
N ASN A 48 3.54 -12.35 5.17
CA ASN A 48 3.56 -12.82 6.56
C ASN A 48 4.77 -12.29 7.35
N ALA A 49 5.87 -11.97 6.67
CA ALA A 49 7.07 -11.39 7.27
C ALA A 49 7.09 -9.85 7.31
N GLY A 50 5.98 -9.20 6.97
CA GLY A 50 5.79 -7.76 7.10
C GLY A 50 6.11 -6.95 5.84
N ALA A 51 6.13 -7.57 4.67
CA ALA A 51 6.11 -6.82 3.42
C ALA A 51 4.80 -6.01 3.32
N ARG A 52 4.89 -4.76 2.87
CA ARG A 52 3.72 -3.92 2.64
C ARG A 52 3.07 -4.19 1.30
N GLU A 53 3.89 -4.52 0.32
CA GLU A 53 3.47 -4.88 -1.03
C GLU A 53 4.49 -5.83 -1.64
N VAL A 54 4.02 -6.82 -2.38
CA VAL A 54 4.81 -7.74 -3.18
C VAL A 54 4.16 -7.87 -4.53
N ASN A 55 4.91 -7.64 -5.59
CA ASN A 55 4.42 -7.85 -6.94
C ASN A 55 5.48 -8.51 -7.84
N TYR A 56 5.01 -9.15 -8.89
CA TYR A 56 5.83 -9.73 -9.94
C TYR A 56 5.46 -9.14 -11.28
N MET A 57 6.48 -8.76 -12.03
CA MET A 57 6.33 -8.26 -13.39
C MET A 57 7.08 -9.17 -14.35
N PRO A 58 6.45 -9.69 -15.42
CA PRO A 58 7.15 -10.44 -16.45
C PRO A 58 8.12 -9.53 -17.20
N VAL A 59 9.34 -10.02 -17.41
CA VAL A 59 10.41 -9.26 -18.07
C VAL A 59 11.18 -10.16 -19.03
N PHE A 60 11.77 -9.59 -20.08
CA PHE A 60 12.78 -10.26 -20.87
C PHE A 60 14.17 -9.84 -20.39
N MET A 61 14.99 -10.80 -20.04
CA MET A 61 16.34 -10.60 -19.51
C MET A 61 17.38 -10.77 -20.61
N LYS A 62 18.67 -10.66 -20.25
CA LYS A 62 19.80 -10.92 -21.16
C LYS A 62 19.64 -12.27 -21.87
N LYS A 63 20.11 -12.37 -23.11
CA LYS A 63 19.95 -13.55 -23.99
C LYS A 63 18.48 -13.87 -24.30
N ASN A 64 17.59 -12.87 -24.25
CA ASN A 64 16.16 -12.99 -24.51
C ASN A 64 15.44 -14.06 -23.68
N ARG A 65 15.86 -14.24 -22.42
CA ARG A 65 15.20 -15.18 -21.49
C ARG A 65 14.00 -14.53 -20.84
N PRO A 66 12.83 -15.15 -20.87
CA PRO A 66 11.70 -14.70 -20.06
C PRO A 66 12.04 -14.89 -18.58
N GLY A 67 11.60 -13.96 -17.75
CA GLY A 67 11.84 -14.00 -16.31
C GLY A 67 10.87 -13.09 -15.57
N TRP A 68 11.12 -12.91 -14.31
CA TRP A 68 10.30 -12.14 -13.41
C TRP A 68 11.12 -11.06 -12.69
N LEU A 69 10.59 -9.85 -12.65
CA LEU A 69 11.05 -8.83 -11.72
C LEU A 69 10.18 -8.93 -10.47
N ILE A 70 10.78 -9.39 -9.35
CA ILE A 70 10.14 -9.27 -8.03
C ILE A 70 10.39 -7.86 -7.49
N THR A 71 9.34 -7.24 -6.98
CA THR A 71 9.41 -5.97 -6.25
C THR A 71 8.72 -6.13 -4.90
N VAL A 72 9.42 -5.74 -3.83
CA VAL A 72 8.90 -5.79 -2.46
C VAL A 72 9.04 -4.42 -1.82
N ILE A 73 7.94 -3.90 -1.28
CA ILE A 73 7.91 -2.65 -0.50
C ILE A 73 7.83 -3.00 0.98
N CYS A 74 8.72 -2.41 1.78
CA CYS A 74 8.78 -2.69 3.21
C CYS A 74 9.29 -1.49 4.03
N LYS A 75 9.20 -1.61 5.35
CA LYS A 75 9.91 -0.75 6.29
C LYS A 75 11.36 -1.20 6.46
N GLU A 76 12.20 -0.30 6.96
CA GLU A 76 13.62 -0.57 7.20
C GLU A 76 13.85 -1.79 8.11
N GLU A 77 13.08 -1.89 9.18
CA GLU A 77 13.15 -2.98 10.16
C GLU A 77 12.96 -4.39 9.57
N ASN A 78 12.21 -4.50 8.46
CA ASN A 78 11.89 -5.78 7.83
C ASN A 78 12.86 -6.19 6.71
N ILE A 79 13.75 -5.30 6.27
CA ILE A 79 14.62 -5.53 5.10
C ILE A 79 15.36 -6.86 5.22
N LYS A 80 16.08 -7.06 6.34
CA LYS A 80 16.93 -8.24 6.51
C LYS A 80 16.15 -9.54 6.48
N THR A 81 14.98 -9.56 7.10
CA THR A 81 14.09 -10.74 7.12
C THR A 81 13.57 -11.05 5.72
N LEU A 82 13.13 -10.03 4.99
CA LEU A 82 12.58 -10.20 3.65
C LEU A 82 13.65 -10.61 2.64
N GLU A 83 14.86 -10.04 2.71
CA GLU A 83 16.00 -10.45 1.88
C GLU A 83 16.36 -11.92 2.11
N ASN A 84 16.39 -12.36 3.38
CA ASN A 84 16.68 -13.75 3.71
C ASN A 84 15.63 -14.71 3.11
N ILE A 85 14.35 -14.33 3.11
CA ILE A 85 13.28 -15.12 2.47
C ILE A 85 13.51 -15.20 0.96
N ILE A 86 13.77 -14.07 0.30
CA ILE A 86 14.01 -14.02 -1.14
C ILE A 86 15.21 -14.91 -1.52
N PHE A 87 16.33 -14.83 -0.79
CA PHE A 87 17.51 -15.65 -1.06
C PHE A 87 17.29 -17.15 -0.78
N ALA A 88 16.48 -17.48 0.24
CA ALA A 88 16.24 -18.87 0.60
C ALA A 88 15.27 -19.58 -0.35
N GLU A 89 14.29 -18.85 -0.90
CA GLU A 89 13.19 -19.43 -1.65
C GLU A 89 13.32 -19.22 -3.17
N THR A 90 14.23 -18.39 -3.62
CA THR A 90 14.46 -18.15 -5.05
C THR A 90 15.89 -18.43 -5.44
N THR A 91 16.15 -18.44 -6.74
CA THR A 91 17.48 -18.66 -7.31
C THR A 91 18.31 -17.37 -7.41
N THR A 92 17.76 -16.23 -6.99
CA THR A 92 18.49 -14.96 -7.09
C THR A 92 19.72 -14.92 -6.18
N ILE A 93 20.78 -14.33 -6.68
CA ILE A 93 22.03 -14.10 -5.94
C ILE A 93 22.26 -12.63 -5.56
N GLY A 94 21.31 -11.76 -5.91
CA GLY A 94 21.44 -10.32 -5.64
C GLY A 94 20.09 -9.60 -5.60
N ILE A 95 19.99 -8.69 -4.64
CA ILE A 95 18.81 -7.83 -4.44
C ILE A 95 19.24 -6.38 -4.52
N ARG A 96 18.58 -5.58 -5.35
CA ARG A 96 18.73 -4.12 -5.39
C ARG A 96 17.87 -3.52 -4.30
N ARG A 97 18.43 -2.54 -3.58
CA ARG A 97 17.73 -1.85 -2.50
C ARG A 97 17.69 -0.36 -2.79
N GLN A 98 16.52 0.24 -2.62
CA GLN A 98 16.33 1.68 -2.77
C GLN A 98 15.50 2.23 -1.61
N LYS A 99 16.03 3.25 -0.92
CA LYS A 99 15.27 4.05 0.04
C LYS A 99 14.42 5.06 -0.74
N MET A 100 13.16 5.21 -0.37
CA MET A 100 12.21 6.10 -1.05
C MET A 100 11.45 6.92 -0.02
N GLU A 101 11.29 8.19 -0.31
CA GLU A 101 10.33 9.05 0.38
C GLU A 101 8.94 8.82 -0.19
N ARG A 102 7.94 8.96 0.65
CA ARG A 102 6.55 8.97 0.21
C ARG A 102 5.73 9.99 0.99
N THR A 103 4.78 10.58 0.32
CA THR A 103 3.76 11.41 0.93
C THR A 103 2.53 10.57 1.19
N ILE A 104 1.96 10.67 2.39
CA ILE A 104 0.76 9.94 2.79
C ILE A 104 -0.30 10.96 3.19
N LEU A 105 -1.52 10.78 2.71
CA LEU A 105 -2.65 11.55 3.20
C LEU A 105 -2.99 11.14 4.64
N LYS A 106 -3.36 12.09 5.46
CA LYS A 106 -3.95 11.81 6.78
C LYS A 106 -5.19 10.96 6.60
N ARG A 107 -5.27 9.88 7.37
CA ARG A 107 -6.38 8.94 7.29
C ARG A 107 -6.88 8.54 8.66
N GLU A 108 -8.20 8.43 8.77
CA GLU A 108 -8.90 7.91 9.94
C GLU A 108 -9.71 6.68 9.52
N ILE A 109 -9.94 5.77 10.47
CA ILE A 109 -10.87 4.64 10.27
C ILE A 109 -12.19 5.05 10.91
N SER A 110 -13.27 4.87 10.19
CA SER A 110 -14.63 5.20 10.62
C SER A 110 -15.59 4.07 10.31
N GLU A 111 -16.70 4.02 11.01
CA GLU A 111 -17.82 3.12 10.70
C GLU A 111 -18.99 3.88 10.12
N ILE A 112 -19.62 3.27 9.12
CA ILE A 112 -20.85 3.76 8.50
C ILE A 112 -21.93 2.72 8.71
N VAL A 113 -23.09 3.16 9.20
CA VAL A 113 -24.26 2.31 9.34
C VAL A 113 -24.91 2.13 7.98
N THR A 114 -25.13 0.88 7.58
CA THR A 114 -25.85 0.54 6.34
C THR A 114 -27.02 -0.40 6.65
N PRO A 115 -28.00 -0.53 5.76
CA PRO A 115 -29.10 -1.50 5.92
C PRO A 115 -28.64 -2.95 6.07
N LEU A 116 -27.40 -3.27 5.62
CA LEU A 116 -26.83 -4.62 5.69
C LEU A 116 -25.90 -4.83 6.89
N GLY A 117 -25.68 -3.78 7.69
CA GLY A 117 -24.80 -3.79 8.86
C GLY A 117 -23.75 -2.68 8.81
N ASN A 118 -22.91 -2.58 9.86
CA ASN A 118 -21.89 -1.56 9.96
C ASN A 118 -20.72 -1.88 9.02
N ALA A 119 -20.34 -0.91 8.18
CA ALA A 119 -19.22 -1.01 7.28
C ALA A 119 -18.06 -0.13 7.75
N VAL A 120 -16.86 -0.67 7.75
CA VAL A 120 -15.63 0.08 8.03
C VAL A 120 -15.19 0.82 6.77
N VAL A 121 -14.85 2.09 6.92
CA VAL A 121 -14.36 2.95 5.84
C VAL A 121 -13.09 3.67 6.26
N LYS A 122 -12.17 3.86 5.31
CA LYS A 122 -11.05 4.79 5.45
C LYS A 122 -11.52 6.17 5.01
N VAL A 123 -11.29 7.15 5.84
CA VAL A 123 -11.53 8.57 5.54
C VAL A 123 -10.18 9.22 5.33
N CYS A 124 -9.90 9.64 4.12
CA CYS A 124 -8.67 10.36 3.77
C CYS A 124 -8.97 11.86 3.66
N ASP A 125 -8.12 12.67 4.28
CA ASP A 125 -8.18 14.12 4.19
C ASP A 125 -7.22 14.60 3.09
N SER A 126 -7.77 15.20 2.03
CA SER A 126 -7.01 15.78 0.93
C SER A 126 -6.80 17.30 1.09
N GLY A 127 -7.12 17.86 2.26
CA GLY A 127 -7.05 19.30 2.54
C GLY A 127 -8.35 20.02 2.15
N ASP A 128 -8.82 19.85 0.94
CA ASP A 128 -10.05 20.50 0.44
C ASP A 128 -11.31 19.65 0.64
N SER A 129 -11.16 18.34 0.78
CA SER A 129 -12.28 17.41 0.91
C SER A 129 -11.90 16.12 1.63
N LYS A 130 -12.89 15.46 2.22
CA LYS A 130 -12.76 14.12 2.76
C LYS A 130 -13.22 13.11 1.73
N VAL A 131 -12.35 12.11 1.48
CA VAL A 131 -12.67 10.99 0.56
C VAL A 131 -12.80 9.72 1.37
N PHE A 132 -13.85 8.95 1.09
CA PHE A 132 -14.20 7.74 1.84
C PHE A 132 -13.93 6.51 0.98
N TYR A 133 -13.19 5.56 1.54
CA TYR A 133 -12.86 4.29 0.89
C TYR A 133 -13.38 3.12 1.74
N PRO A 134 -14.36 2.34 1.26
CA PRO A 134 -14.80 1.14 1.96
C PRO A 134 -13.65 0.15 2.14
N GLU A 135 -13.51 -0.41 3.35
CA GLU A 135 -12.54 -1.48 3.62
C GLU A 135 -13.04 -2.80 3.04
N TYR A 136 -12.17 -3.46 2.26
CA TYR A 136 -12.52 -4.70 1.55
C TYR A 136 -12.99 -5.80 2.51
N GLU A 137 -12.24 -6.07 3.58
CA GLU A 137 -12.55 -7.14 4.53
C GLU A 137 -13.93 -6.91 5.19
N SER A 138 -14.24 -5.67 5.57
CA SER A 138 -15.53 -5.30 6.13
C SER A 138 -16.64 -5.51 5.11
N ALA A 139 -16.48 -5.00 3.89
CA ALA A 139 -17.47 -5.16 2.83
C ALA A 139 -17.67 -6.63 2.44
N ALA A 140 -16.59 -7.42 2.36
CA ALA A 140 -16.65 -8.84 2.05
C ALA A 140 -17.36 -9.66 3.17
N ALA A 141 -17.14 -9.30 4.44
CA ALA A 141 -17.84 -9.92 5.56
C ALA A 141 -19.36 -9.65 5.50
N ILE A 142 -19.75 -8.40 5.20
CA ILE A 142 -21.16 -8.01 5.02
C ILE A 142 -21.79 -8.78 3.85
N ALA A 143 -21.09 -8.86 2.70
CA ALA A 143 -21.54 -9.58 1.53
C ALA A 143 -21.83 -11.06 1.83
N LYS A 144 -20.86 -11.72 2.49
CA LYS A 144 -21.00 -13.13 2.91
C LYS A 144 -22.15 -13.33 3.90
N LYS A 145 -22.24 -12.47 4.92
CA LYS A 145 -23.27 -12.58 5.97
C LYS A 145 -24.68 -12.44 5.41
N ASN A 146 -24.88 -11.55 4.45
CA ASN A 146 -26.21 -11.25 3.88
C ASN A 146 -26.48 -12.00 2.57
N ASN A 147 -25.52 -12.80 2.08
CA ASN A 147 -25.60 -13.53 0.80
C ASN A 147 -25.94 -12.61 -0.38
N VAL A 148 -25.29 -11.46 -0.46
CA VAL A 148 -25.41 -10.47 -1.54
C VAL A 148 -24.10 -10.28 -2.27
N PRO A 149 -24.11 -9.87 -3.55
CA PRO A 149 -22.87 -9.57 -4.28
C PRO A 149 -22.05 -8.47 -3.61
N LEU A 150 -20.72 -8.62 -3.55
CA LEU A 150 -19.82 -7.62 -2.99
C LEU A 150 -19.99 -6.23 -3.64
N LYS A 151 -20.23 -6.20 -4.95
CA LYS A 151 -20.49 -4.96 -5.69
C LYS A 151 -21.70 -4.20 -5.13
N GLU A 152 -22.78 -4.90 -4.80
CA GLU A 152 -23.98 -4.30 -4.21
C GLU A 152 -23.68 -3.68 -2.85
N VAL A 153 -22.87 -4.36 -2.02
CA VAL A 153 -22.44 -3.81 -0.73
C VAL A 153 -21.65 -2.51 -0.92
N TYR A 154 -20.73 -2.46 -1.89
CA TYR A 154 -20.00 -1.22 -2.20
C TYR A 154 -20.94 -0.08 -2.65
N ASP A 155 -21.95 -0.39 -3.46
CA ASP A 155 -22.91 0.61 -3.94
C ASP A 155 -23.81 1.14 -2.81
N ILE A 156 -24.16 0.27 -1.85
CA ILE A 156 -24.90 0.67 -0.64
C ILE A 156 -24.02 1.58 0.23
N ILE A 157 -22.78 1.18 0.53
CA ILE A 157 -21.86 2.00 1.34
C ILE A 157 -21.68 3.39 0.71
N LYS A 158 -21.45 3.46 -0.60
CA LYS A 158 -21.30 4.75 -1.30
C LYS A 158 -22.55 5.63 -1.22
N ARG A 159 -23.75 5.03 -1.29
CA ARG A 159 -25.01 5.77 -1.12
C ARG A 159 -25.15 6.36 0.27
N GLU A 160 -24.84 5.57 1.31
CA GLU A 160 -24.88 6.05 2.69
C GLU A 160 -23.87 7.18 2.95
N ILE A 161 -22.66 7.08 2.40
CA ILE A 161 -21.66 8.16 2.45
C ILE A 161 -22.23 9.46 1.84
N ASN A 162 -22.81 9.37 0.66
CA ASN A 162 -23.32 10.53 -0.08
C ASN A 162 -24.57 11.15 0.55
N SER A 163 -25.38 10.35 1.27
CA SER A 163 -26.57 10.84 1.97
C SER A 163 -26.28 11.49 3.34
N GLY A 164 -25.00 11.60 3.72
CA GLY A 164 -24.62 12.18 5.02
C GLY A 164 -24.82 11.21 6.19
N GLY A 165 -24.73 9.92 5.94
CA GLY A 165 -24.85 8.86 6.95
C GLY A 165 -23.94 9.12 8.16
N GLN A 166 -24.43 8.78 9.36
CA GLN A 166 -23.68 8.98 10.61
C GLN A 166 -22.36 8.21 10.57
N CYS A 167 -21.27 8.97 10.48
CA CYS A 167 -19.91 8.45 10.55
C CYS A 167 -19.46 8.48 12.02
N GLY A 168 -19.42 7.32 12.67
CA GLY A 168 -18.90 7.17 14.03
C GLY A 168 -17.39 6.94 14.01
N LYS A 169 -16.64 7.65 14.86
CA LYS A 169 -15.21 7.33 15.06
C LYS A 169 -15.07 5.96 15.71
N LYS A 170 -14.24 5.09 15.16
CA LYS A 170 -13.81 3.87 15.83
C LYS A 170 -12.66 4.21 16.75
N GLU A 171 -12.86 4.13 18.07
CA GLU A 171 -11.75 4.20 19.02
C GLU A 171 -10.81 3.02 18.75
N LYS A 172 -9.51 3.31 18.70
CA LYS A 172 -8.48 2.28 18.61
C LYS A 172 -8.36 1.62 19.98
N ASP A 173 -8.73 0.35 20.04
CA ASP A 173 -8.23 -0.57 21.09
C ASP A 173 -6.78 -1.00 20.76
#